data_d86ac2f019cfa2294b0d1491a10725cd
#
_entry.id   d86ac2f019cfa2294b0d1491a10725cd
#
_cell.length_a   1.000
_cell.length_b   1.000
_cell.length_c   1.000
_cell.angle_alpha   90.00
_cell.angle_beta   90.00
_cell.angle_gamma   90.00
#
_symmetry.space_group_name_H-M   'P 1'
#
loop_
_entity.id
_entity.type
_entity.pdbx_description
1 polymer ?
#
loop_
_entity_poly.entity_id
_entity_poly.type
_entity_poly.pdbx_seq_one_letter_code
_entity_poly.pdbx_strand_id
1 'polypeptide(L)'
;MHNLLSRVAPIALVLLAFAPSHAVAADLGCHMSGPARAQMHAAIPLKFELVNRGKATLNVLNWDTPLEGFFSQYLRITGPAGEVEYRGPVVKRATPTREEYVSLKGGQRIIRTVNLAPAYNFKDGGRHEVTFAAKLVDATNAKIPRPALQHTSMMIDCPTVAFELAAGR
;
A
#
# COMPACT_ATOMS: atom_id res chain seq x y z
N MET A 1 56.65 -33.18 -41.62
CA MET A 1 55.54 -32.33 -41.95
C MET A 1 54.39 -32.70 -41.01
N HIS A 2 54.26 -31.99 -39.85
CA HIS A 2 53.24 -32.30 -38.84
C HIS A 2 52.21 -31.17 -38.85
N ASN A 3 50.98 -31.48 -39.31
CA ASN A 3 49.85 -30.55 -39.24
C ASN A 3 49.22 -30.58 -37.86
N LEU A 4 49.40 -29.53 -37.08
CA LEU A 4 48.62 -29.24 -35.87
C LEU A 4 47.30 -28.58 -36.27
N LEU A 5 46.21 -29.31 -36.21
CA LEU A 5 44.85 -28.78 -36.32
C LEU A 5 44.45 -28.25 -34.91
N SER A 6 44.47 -26.93 -34.75
CA SER A 6 43.97 -26.23 -33.57
C SER A 6 42.42 -26.32 -33.52
N ARG A 7 41.89 -27.01 -32.50
CA ARG A 7 40.45 -27.07 -32.22
C ARG A 7 40.05 -25.88 -31.37
N VAL A 8 39.39 -24.90 -31.98
CA VAL A 8 38.77 -23.80 -31.26
C VAL A 8 37.38 -24.25 -30.80
N ALA A 9 37.19 -24.38 -29.49
CA ALA A 9 35.88 -24.67 -28.91
C ALA A 9 35.05 -23.35 -28.79
N PRO A 10 33.77 -23.35 -29.18
CA PRO A 10 32.92 -22.19 -29.02
C PRO A 10 32.54 -22.01 -27.54
N ILE A 11 32.84 -20.86 -26.99
CA ILE A 11 32.37 -20.43 -25.69
C ILE A 11 30.93 -20.01 -25.86
N ALA A 12 29.99 -20.82 -25.33
CA ALA A 12 28.58 -20.47 -25.26
C ALA A 12 28.37 -19.40 -24.16
N LEU A 13 28.10 -18.18 -24.59
CA LEU A 13 27.74 -17.05 -23.68
C LEU A 13 26.31 -17.26 -23.18
N VAL A 14 26.14 -17.72 -21.93
CA VAL A 14 24.84 -17.83 -21.27
C VAL A 14 24.42 -16.43 -20.82
N LEU A 15 23.51 -15.80 -21.56
CA LEU A 15 22.84 -14.58 -21.16
C LEU A 15 21.81 -14.90 -20.07
N LEU A 16 22.15 -14.65 -18.80
CA LEU A 16 21.18 -14.63 -17.70
C LEU A 16 20.24 -13.44 -17.90
N ALA A 17 19.03 -13.70 -18.35
CA ALA A 17 17.97 -12.71 -18.41
C ALA A 17 17.51 -12.38 -16.96
N PHE A 18 17.95 -11.26 -16.43
CA PHE A 18 17.37 -10.66 -15.23
C PHE A 18 15.98 -10.14 -15.60
N ALA A 19 14.93 -10.85 -15.18
CA ALA A 19 13.57 -10.35 -15.26
C ALA A 19 13.42 -9.18 -14.29
N PRO A 20 12.98 -7.99 -14.74
CA PRO A 20 12.84 -6.84 -13.84
C PRO A 20 11.71 -7.06 -12.83
N SER A 21 11.98 -6.77 -11.56
CA SER A 21 11.04 -6.87 -10.44
C SER A 21 9.88 -5.84 -10.48
N HIS A 22 9.65 -5.20 -11.60
CA HIS A 22 8.66 -4.12 -11.75
C HIS A 22 7.22 -4.60 -11.97
N ALA A 23 6.99 -5.89 -12.12
CA ALA A 23 5.68 -6.44 -12.46
C ALA A 23 4.62 -6.29 -11.36
N VAL A 24 5.01 -6.30 -10.08
CA VAL A 24 4.05 -6.30 -8.95
C VAL A 24 3.36 -4.95 -8.76
N ALA A 25 4.07 -3.84 -8.98
CA ALA A 25 3.51 -2.49 -8.80
C ALA A 25 2.41 -2.18 -9.84
N ALA A 26 2.59 -2.65 -11.07
CA ALA A 26 1.63 -2.43 -12.16
C ALA A 26 0.32 -3.23 -11.96
N ASP A 27 0.39 -4.34 -11.22
CA ASP A 27 -0.73 -5.23 -11.02
C ASP A 27 -1.62 -4.84 -9.82
N LEU A 28 -1.17 -3.96 -8.93
CA LEU A 28 -1.92 -3.57 -7.75
C LEU A 28 -2.59 -2.21 -7.93
N GLY A 29 -3.91 -2.18 -7.93
CA GLY A 29 -4.71 -0.97 -7.96
C GLY A 29 -5.18 -0.57 -6.57
N CYS A 30 -5.31 0.74 -6.34
CA CYS A 30 -5.87 1.32 -5.13
C CYS A 30 -7.06 2.21 -5.45
N HIS A 31 -8.05 2.22 -4.57
CA HIS A 31 -9.14 3.17 -4.60
C HIS A 31 -9.52 3.56 -3.17
N MET A 32 -9.78 4.86 -2.97
CA MET A 32 -10.34 5.40 -1.74
C MET A 32 -11.65 6.11 -2.02
N SER A 33 -12.59 6.02 -1.10
CA SER A 33 -13.85 6.77 -1.16
C SER A 33 -14.39 7.06 0.24
N GLY A 34 -15.16 8.12 0.37
CA GLY A 34 -15.76 8.55 1.62
C GLY A 34 -17.05 9.33 1.38
N PRO A 35 -17.70 9.82 2.43
CA PRO A 35 -18.88 10.66 2.29
C PRO A 35 -18.49 12.01 1.67
N ALA A 36 -19.37 12.59 0.85
CA ALA A 36 -19.17 13.97 0.36
C ALA A 36 -19.26 15.01 1.48
N ARG A 37 -19.98 14.70 2.56
CA ARG A 37 -20.17 15.55 3.74
C ARG A 37 -20.08 14.72 5.00
N ALA A 38 -19.47 15.29 6.03
CA ALA A 38 -19.38 14.72 7.38
C ALA A 38 -19.75 15.79 8.43
N GLN A 39 -19.99 15.36 9.64
CA GLN A 39 -20.24 16.27 10.77
C GLN A 39 -19.11 16.14 11.79
N MET A 40 -18.72 17.25 12.39
CA MET A 40 -17.76 17.25 13.47
C MET A 40 -18.26 16.37 14.63
N HIS A 41 -17.36 15.63 15.24
CA HIS A 41 -17.65 14.66 16.33
C HIS A 41 -18.48 13.44 15.92
N ALA A 42 -18.85 13.28 14.65
CA ALA A 42 -19.47 12.08 14.12
C ALA A 42 -18.43 11.17 13.45
N ALA A 43 -18.85 9.94 13.09
CA ALA A 43 -18.01 9.04 12.33
C ALA A 43 -17.74 9.59 10.92
N ILE A 44 -16.48 9.53 10.50
CA ILE A 44 -16.04 9.91 9.15
C ILE A 44 -15.45 8.64 8.48
N PRO A 45 -16.30 7.83 7.84
CA PRO A 45 -15.85 6.57 7.24
C PRO A 45 -15.04 6.82 5.97
N LEU A 46 -13.85 6.24 5.90
CA LEU A 46 -13.04 6.13 4.70
C LEU A 46 -12.99 4.68 4.26
N LYS A 47 -13.46 4.41 3.06
CA LYS A 47 -13.35 3.12 2.40
C LYS A 47 -12.06 3.06 1.61
N PHE A 48 -11.25 2.03 1.86
CA PHE A 48 -10.01 1.73 1.16
C PHE A 48 -10.17 0.40 0.44
N GLU A 49 -9.78 0.34 -0.81
CA GLU A 49 -9.85 -0.84 -1.65
C GLU A 49 -8.50 -1.09 -2.33
N LEU A 50 -7.98 -2.32 -2.22
CA LEU A 50 -6.90 -2.82 -3.04
C LEU A 50 -7.45 -3.87 -4.00
N VAL A 51 -7.01 -3.84 -5.25
CA VAL A 51 -7.38 -4.81 -6.28
C VAL A 51 -6.13 -5.35 -6.97
N ASN A 52 -6.02 -6.68 -7.03
CA ASN A 52 -5.00 -7.33 -7.84
C ASN A 52 -5.51 -7.43 -9.29
N ARG A 53 -4.97 -6.61 -10.18
CA ARG A 53 -5.33 -6.59 -11.62
C ARG A 53 -4.53 -7.62 -12.44
N GLY A 54 -3.50 -8.22 -11.84
CA GLY A 54 -2.68 -9.25 -12.45
C GLY A 54 -3.33 -10.63 -12.42
N LYS A 55 -2.58 -11.64 -12.87
CA LYS A 55 -3.03 -13.05 -12.90
C LYS A 55 -2.50 -13.86 -11.70
N ALA A 56 -1.30 -13.53 -11.22
CA ALA A 56 -0.67 -14.21 -10.09
C ALA A 56 -1.29 -13.76 -8.76
N THR A 57 -1.25 -14.63 -7.74
CA THR A 57 -1.62 -14.24 -6.38
C THR A 57 -0.57 -13.26 -5.84
N LEU A 58 -1.03 -12.15 -5.28
CA LEU A 58 -0.21 -11.18 -4.56
C LEU A 58 -0.51 -11.25 -3.07
N ASN A 59 0.55 -11.26 -2.27
CA ASN A 59 0.49 -11.17 -0.82
C ASN A 59 0.93 -9.76 -0.42
N VAL A 60 0.06 -9.02 0.23
CA VAL A 60 0.30 -7.64 0.69
C VAL A 60 0.36 -7.65 2.21
N LEU A 61 1.47 -7.16 2.77
CA LEU A 61 1.57 -6.92 4.20
C LEU A 61 0.62 -5.78 4.58
N ASN A 62 -0.25 -6.00 5.56
CA ASN A 62 -1.29 -5.03 5.93
C ASN A 62 -0.77 -3.81 6.68
N TRP A 63 0.50 -3.83 7.13
CA TRP A 63 1.13 -2.75 7.87
C TRP A 63 1.12 -1.43 7.10
N ASP A 64 0.95 -0.35 7.85
CA ASP A 64 0.89 1.01 7.32
C ASP A 64 -0.17 1.21 6.24
N THR A 65 -1.28 0.48 6.37
CA THR A 65 -2.45 0.60 5.50
C THR A 65 -3.76 0.55 6.29
N PRO A 66 -4.88 1.01 5.72
CA PRO A 66 -6.20 0.82 6.33
C PRO A 66 -6.60 -0.63 6.59
N LEU A 67 -5.91 -1.63 5.99
CA LEU A 67 -6.24 -3.05 6.16
C LEU A 67 -6.05 -3.52 7.59
N GLU A 68 -5.11 -2.95 8.33
CA GLU A 68 -4.87 -3.26 9.75
C GLU A 68 -5.62 -2.35 10.73
N GLY A 69 -6.21 -1.24 10.26
CA GLY A 69 -6.72 -0.16 11.10
C GLY A 69 -5.67 0.92 11.36
N PHE A 70 -5.87 1.76 12.39
CA PHE A 70 -4.92 2.84 12.72
C PHE A 70 -3.91 2.34 13.75
N PHE A 71 -2.73 1.91 13.28
CA PHE A 71 -1.55 1.58 14.08
C PHE A 71 -0.30 2.35 13.63
N SER A 72 -0.47 3.24 12.64
CA SER A 72 0.54 4.18 12.13
C SER A 72 -0.16 5.32 11.38
N GLN A 73 0.59 6.39 11.10
CA GLN A 73 0.11 7.49 10.25
C GLN A 73 0.40 7.16 8.78
N TYR A 74 -0.51 6.52 8.11
CA TYR A 74 -0.43 6.21 6.67
C TYR A 74 -1.28 7.13 5.77
N LEU A 75 -2.14 7.96 6.36
CA LEU A 75 -2.89 9.00 5.64
C LEU A 75 -2.39 10.39 6.03
N ARG A 76 -2.30 11.27 5.06
CA ARG A 76 -2.20 12.70 5.27
C ARG A 76 -3.56 13.34 5.01
N ILE A 77 -4.03 14.13 5.95
CA ILE A 77 -5.29 14.87 5.84
C ILE A 77 -4.97 16.35 5.90
N THR A 78 -5.45 17.11 4.93
CA THR A 78 -5.34 18.57 4.91
C THR A 78 -6.73 19.18 5.00
N GLY A 79 -6.86 20.25 5.77
CA GLY A 79 -8.07 21.03 5.95
C GLY A 79 -7.81 22.53 5.77
N PRO A 80 -8.78 23.40 6.05
CA PRO A 80 -8.65 24.85 5.85
C PRO A 80 -7.48 25.48 6.62
N ALA A 81 -7.16 24.96 7.82
CA ALA A 81 -6.05 25.43 8.66
C ALA A 81 -4.71 24.70 8.40
N GLY A 82 -4.62 23.83 7.40
CA GLY A 82 -3.43 23.06 7.08
C GLY A 82 -3.58 21.56 7.40
N GLU A 83 -2.47 20.90 7.74
CA GLU A 83 -2.47 19.47 8.02
C GLU A 83 -3.20 19.15 9.33
N VAL A 84 -4.08 18.14 9.26
CA VAL A 84 -4.83 17.64 10.42
C VAL A 84 -3.95 16.68 11.21
N GLU A 85 -3.76 16.98 12.49
CA GLU A 85 -2.91 16.21 13.40
C GLU A 85 -3.40 14.77 13.57
N TYR A 86 -2.51 13.80 13.36
CA TYR A 86 -2.76 12.40 13.69
C TYR A 86 -2.60 12.18 15.21
N ARG A 87 -3.56 11.49 15.82
CA ARG A 87 -3.60 11.14 17.24
C ARG A 87 -3.78 9.66 17.52
N GLY A 88 -3.82 8.88 16.46
CA GLY A 88 -3.89 7.42 16.58
C GLY A 88 -2.60 6.82 17.15
N PRO A 89 -2.63 5.53 17.53
CA PRO A 89 -1.44 4.82 17.99
C PRO A 89 -0.38 4.71 16.90
N VAL A 90 0.89 4.68 17.33
CA VAL A 90 2.04 4.32 16.49
C VAL A 90 2.75 3.15 17.15
N VAL A 91 2.78 1.99 16.49
CA VAL A 91 3.36 0.77 17.04
C VAL A 91 4.71 0.46 16.41
N LYS A 92 5.62 -0.08 17.21
CA LYS A 92 6.88 -0.64 16.70
C LYS A 92 6.61 -2.02 16.10
N ARG A 93 7.15 -2.27 14.91
CA ARG A 93 6.99 -3.53 14.21
C ARG A 93 8.14 -4.48 14.49
N ALA A 94 7.82 -5.76 14.61
CA ALA A 94 8.77 -6.86 14.68
C ALA A 94 8.85 -7.59 13.33
N THR A 95 9.11 -8.90 13.33
CA THR A 95 9.02 -9.74 12.13
C THR A 95 7.53 -10.02 11.85
N PRO A 96 7.06 -9.82 10.60
CA PRO A 96 5.66 -10.08 10.30
C PRO A 96 5.33 -11.57 10.37
N THR A 97 4.09 -11.85 10.73
CA THR A 97 3.50 -13.18 10.70
C THR A 97 2.71 -13.39 9.40
N ARG A 98 2.30 -14.63 9.11
CA ARG A 98 1.49 -14.93 7.93
C ARG A 98 0.13 -14.24 7.96
N GLU A 99 -0.46 -14.10 9.13
CA GLU A 99 -1.79 -13.53 9.38
C GLU A 99 -1.83 -12.02 9.08
N GLU A 100 -0.66 -11.36 9.08
CA GLU A 100 -0.52 -9.96 8.74
C GLU A 100 -0.42 -9.71 7.22
N TYR A 101 -0.37 -10.80 6.42
CA TYR A 101 -0.46 -10.71 4.97
C TYR A 101 -1.87 -10.99 4.47
N VAL A 102 -2.34 -10.15 3.55
CA VAL A 102 -3.57 -10.36 2.80
C VAL A 102 -3.20 -10.93 1.43
N SER A 103 -3.74 -12.12 1.13
CA SER A 103 -3.53 -12.77 -0.17
C SER A 103 -4.66 -12.42 -1.13
N LEU A 104 -4.32 -11.80 -2.26
CA LEU A 104 -5.25 -11.43 -3.32
C LEU A 104 -4.95 -12.26 -4.56
N LYS A 105 -5.84 -13.18 -4.94
CA LYS A 105 -5.76 -13.88 -6.23
C LYS A 105 -5.94 -12.88 -7.38
N GLY A 106 -5.56 -13.28 -8.59
CA GLY A 106 -5.79 -12.47 -9.79
C GLY A 106 -7.26 -12.05 -9.91
N GLY A 107 -7.51 -10.76 -10.12
CA GLY A 107 -8.84 -10.15 -10.17
C GLY A 107 -9.53 -9.94 -8.82
N GLN A 108 -8.98 -10.43 -7.71
CA GLN A 108 -9.58 -10.22 -6.39
C GLN A 108 -9.33 -8.80 -5.86
N ARG A 109 -10.29 -8.35 -5.04
CA ARG A 109 -10.19 -7.10 -4.27
C ARG A 109 -10.43 -7.35 -2.80
N ILE A 110 -9.84 -6.51 -1.96
CA ILE A 110 -10.16 -6.40 -0.55
C ILE A 110 -10.59 -4.97 -0.24
N ILE A 111 -11.58 -4.85 0.62
CA ILE A 111 -12.14 -3.56 1.06
C ILE A 111 -12.06 -3.50 2.57
N ARG A 112 -11.61 -2.36 3.08
CA ARG A 112 -11.66 -2.02 4.51
C ARG A 112 -12.21 -0.62 4.67
N THR A 113 -13.10 -0.43 5.64
CA THR A 113 -13.56 0.89 6.06
C THR A 113 -12.95 1.22 7.41
N VAL A 114 -12.33 2.38 7.52
CA VAL A 114 -11.81 2.94 8.77
C VAL A 114 -12.56 4.23 9.12
N ASN A 115 -12.66 4.54 10.41
CA ASN A 115 -13.23 5.80 10.86
C ASN A 115 -12.12 6.79 11.16
N LEU A 116 -12.08 7.92 10.47
CA LEU A 116 -11.03 8.93 10.63
C LEU A 116 -11.15 9.70 11.96
N ALA A 117 -12.38 9.89 12.47
CA ALA A 117 -12.66 10.75 13.62
C ALA A 117 -11.85 10.41 14.90
N PRO A 118 -11.66 9.16 15.32
CA PRO A 118 -10.87 8.85 16.51
C PRO A 118 -9.36 8.97 16.29
N ALA A 119 -8.87 8.91 15.03
CA ALA A 119 -7.46 8.91 14.73
C ALA A 119 -6.90 10.29 14.34
N TYR A 120 -7.76 11.26 14.01
CA TYR A 120 -7.37 12.60 13.57
C TYR A 120 -8.09 13.68 14.33
N ASN A 121 -7.36 14.77 14.65
CA ASN A 121 -7.85 15.89 15.43
C ASN A 121 -8.49 16.96 14.54
N PHE A 122 -9.70 16.70 14.07
CA PHE A 122 -10.47 17.68 13.32
C PHE A 122 -10.92 18.83 14.24
N LYS A 123 -10.52 20.07 13.92
CA LYS A 123 -10.86 21.28 14.70
C LYS A 123 -11.74 22.24 13.91
N ASP A 124 -11.55 22.29 12.59
CA ASP A 124 -12.15 23.28 11.72
C ASP A 124 -13.14 22.63 10.76
N GLY A 125 -14.26 23.29 10.54
CA GLY A 125 -15.18 22.94 9.46
C GLY A 125 -14.61 23.33 8.10
N GLY A 126 -15.23 22.86 7.02
CA GLY A 126 -14.86 23.15 5.65
C GLY A 126 -14.28 21.96 4.91
N ARG A 127 -13.67 22.22 3.74
CA ARG A 127 -13.15 21.19 2.85
C ARG A 127 -11.90 20.54 3.40
N HIS A 128 -11.93 19.21 3.45
CA HIS A 128 -10.79 18.36 3.81
C HIS A 128 -10.44 17.43 2.66
N GLU A 129 -9.14 17.11 2.56
CA GLU A 129 -8.62 16.17 1.56
C GLU A 129 -7.79 15.09 2.25
N VAL A 130 -8.03 13.84 1.87
CA VAL A 130 -7.36 12.64 2.41
C VAL A 130 -6.51 12.01 1.32
N THR A 131 -5.23 11.91 1.57
CA THR A 131 -4.25 11.28 0.67
C THR A 131 -3.60 10.08 1.35
N PHE A 132 -3.46 8.97 0.64
CA PHE A 132 -2.62 7.85 1.09
C PHE A 132 -1.15 8.26 0.94
N ALA A 133 -0.45 8.41 2.05
CA ALA A 133 0.90 9.00 2.09
C ALA A 133 2.01 8.00 2.42
N ALA A 134 1.65 6.75 2.73
CA ALA A 134 2.60 5.69 3.04
C ALA A 134 3.00 4.89 1.78
N LYS A 135 4.00 4.02 1.97
CA LYS A 135 4.32 2.94 1.02
C LYS A 135 3.70 1.65 1.54
N LEU A 136 3.30 0.76 0.66
CA LEU A 136 3.13 -0.64 1.06
C LEU A 136 4.49 -1.17 1.51
N VAL A 137 4.54 -1.75 2.71
CA VAL A 137 5.80 -2.23 3.31
C VAL A 137 6.34 -3.44 2.58
N ASP A 138 5.45 -4.36 2.20
CA ASP A 138 5.79 -5.51 1.35
C ASP A 138 4.60 -5.92 0.48
N ALA A 139 4.85 -6.13 -0.82
CA ALA A 139 3.89 -6.71 -1.75
C ALA A 139 4.63 -7.68 -2.67
N THR A 140 4.23 -8.95 -2.67
CA THR A 140 4.99 -10.01 -3.32
C THR A 140 4.12 -11.17 -3.80
N ASN A 141 4.59 -11.88 -4.81
CA ASN A 141 4.08 -13.19 -5.21
C ASN A 141 4.90 -14.36 -4.63
N ALA A 142 5.95 -14.07 -3.86
CA ALA A 142 6.78 -15.07 -3.20
C ALA A 142 6.10 -15.68 -1.96
N LYS A 143 6.73 -16.73 -1.41
CA LYS A 143 6.31 -17.36 -0.16
C LYS A 143 6.38 -16.36 1.01
N ILE A 144 5.36 -16.37 1.86
CA ILE A 144 5.24 -15.52 3.06
C ILE A 144 5.18 -16.38 4.35
N PRO A 145 5.52 -15.84 5.54
CA PRO A 145 6.04 -14.48 5.76
C PRO A 145 7.47 -14.30 5.25
N ARG A 146 7.90 -13.06 5.08
CA ARG A 146 9.26 -12.72 4.64
C ARG A 146 9.99 -11.91 5.71
N PRO A 147 11.32 -12.13 5.91
CA PRO A 147 12.12 -11.25 6.75
C PRO A 147 12.15 -9.82 6.22
N ALA A 148 12.24 -8.83 7.11
CA ALA A 148 12.19 -7.40 6.74
C ALA A 148 13.22 -7.02 5.66
N LEU A 149 14.42 -7.61 5.67
CA LEU A 149 15.45 -7.39 4.65
C LEU A 149 15.06 -7.87 3.23
N GLN A 150 14.02 -8.69 3.12
CA GLN A 150 13.48 -9.19 1.84
C GLN A 150 12.21 -8.46 1.43
N HIS A 151 11.70 -7.51 2.22
CA HIS A 151 10.51 -6.76 1.88
C HIS A 151 10.74 -5.93 0.63
N THR A 152 9.74 -5.91 -0.23
CA THR A 152 9.71 -5.08 -1.44
C THR A 152 8.68 -3.98 -1.23
N SER A 153 9.13 -2.84 -0.68
CA SER A 153 8.26 -1.70 -0.49
C SER A 153 7.93 -1.03 -1.83
N MET A 154 6.68 -0.57 -1.96
CA MET A 154 6.23 0.06 -3.18
C MET A 154 5.24 1.21 -2.92
N MET A 155 5.31 2.23 -3.76
CA MET A 155 4.25 3.25 -3.83
C MET A 155 3.06 2.68 -4.58
N ILE A 156 1.85 3.02 -4.12
CA ILE A 156 0.62 2.80 -4.86
C ILE A 156 -0.08 4.14 -5.08
N ASP A 157 -0.70 4.28 -6.22
CA ASP A 157 -1.50 5.47 -6.54
C ASP A 157 -2.94 5.25 -6.06
N CYS A 158 -3.30 5.94 -4.98
CA CYS A 158 -4.65 5.98 -4.44
C CYS A 158 -5.22 7.38 -4.68
N PRO A 159 -6.30 7.52 -5.45
CA PRO A 159 -6.94 8.82 -5.66
C PRO A 159 -7.28 9.52 -4.35
N THR A 160 -7.00 10.82 -4.27
CA THR A 160 -7.35 11.66 -3.12
C THR A 160 -8.86 11.73 -2.94
N VAL A 161 -9.32 11.65 -1.70
CA VAL A 161 -10.73 11.79 -1.32
C VAL A 161 -10.95 13.15 -0.67
N ALA A 162 -11.98 13.85 -1.09
CA ALA A 162 -12.37 15.12 -0.49
C ALA A 162 -13.76 15.03 0.15
N PHE A 163 -13.95 15.75 1.27
CA PHE A 163 -15.26 15.89 1.92
C PHE A 163 -15.40 17.26 2.59
N GLU A 164 -16.65 17.71 2.75
CA GLU A 164 -16.98 18.89 3.53
C GLU A 164 -17.30 18.48 4.98
N LEU A 165 -16.57 19.04 5.94
CA LEU A 165 -16.83 18.86 7.37
C LEU A 165 -17.68 20.02 7.87
N ALA A 166 -18.91 19.73 8.28
CA ALA A 166 -19.77 20.74 8.91
C ALA A 166 -19.24 21.04 10.33
N ALA A 167 -19.15 22.34 10.65
CA ALA A 167 -18.83 22.75 12.01
C ALA A 167 -19.85 22.18 13.00
N GLY A 168 -19.40 21.73 14.15
CA GLY A 168 -20.29 21.37 15.27
C GLY A 168 -21.11 22.60 15.70
N ARG A 169 -22.39 22.38 15.94
CA ARG A 169 -23.23 23.39 16.59
C ARG A 169 -22.93 23.47 18.06
#